data_573a6f0027b9d6caaabf6b1fc05672a5
#
_entry.id   573a6f0027b9d6caaabf6b1fc05672a5
#
_cell.length_a   1.000
_cell.length_b   1.000
_cell.length_c   1.000
_cell.angle_alpha   90.00
_cell.angle_beta   90.00
_cell.angle_gamma   90.00
#
_symmetry.space_group_name_H-M   'P 1'
#
loop_
_entity.id
_entity.type
_entity.pdbx_description
1 polymer ?
#
loop_
_entity_poly.entity_id
_entity_poly.type
_entity_poly.pdbx_seq_one_letter_code
_entity_poly.pdbx_strand_id
1 'polypeptide(L)'
;MSRILLDTHLLLWAVAEPRKMPPGVRSRIDAAEVFVSAASIWEVSIKAALGKLAADPAELLAEIEPAGFNLLPVTGEHAAAVARLPAIHADPFDRMLVAQAKTEPLLLLSNDSLLAGYGDCVELIARKPRRT
;
A
#
# COMPACT_ATOMS: atom_id res chain seq x y z
N MET A 1 -5.69 17.65 -6.19
CA MET A 1 -4.88 16.82 -5.29
C MET A 1 -5.04 15.36 -5.68
N SER A 2 -3.93 14.65 -5.83
CA SER A 2 -3.97 13.23 -6.12
C SER A 2 -4.50 12.44 -4.93
N ARG A 3 -5.24 11.38 -5.22
CA ARG A 3 -5.72 10.44 -4.21
C ARG A 3 -4.95 9.13 -4.39
N ILE A 4 -4.14 8.77 -3.42
CA ILE A 4 -3.26 7.60 -3.53
C ILE A 4 -3.53 6.59 -2.42
N LEU A 5 -3.32 5.31 -2.77
CA LEU A 5 -3.33 4.19 -1.83
C LEU A 5 -1.88 3.68 -1.72
N LEU A 6 -1.36 3.56 -0.51
CA LEU A 6 -0.02 3.02 -0.30
C LEU A 6 -0.07 1.50 -0.25
N ASP A 7 0.89 0.83 -0.90
CA ASP A 7 1.07 -0.58 -0.62
C ASP A 7 1.68 -0.77 0.78
N THR A 8 1.69 -2.00 1.27
CA THR A 8 2.09 -2.28 2.64
C THR A 8 3.56 -1.90 2.91
N HIS A 9 4.46 -2.12 1.96
CA HIS A 9 5.87 -1.74 2.12
C HIS A 9 6.06 -0.23 2.24
N LEU A 10 5.39 0.51 1.37
CA LEU A 10 5.45 1.98 1.40
C LEU A 10 4.87 2.53 2.68
N LEU A 11 3.79 1.94 3.17
CA LEU A 11 3.21 2.31 4.45
C LEU A 11 4.21 2.16 5.58
N LEU A 12 4.88 1.00 5.66
CA LEU A 12 5.87 0.73 6.69
C LEU A 12 7.05 1.70 6.60
N TRP A 13 7.52 2.00 5.38
CA TRP A 13 8.58 2.98 5.20
C TRP A 13 8.14 4.37 5.64
N ALA A 14 6.93 4.79 5.28
CA ALA A 14 6.44 6.12 5.60
C ALA A 14 6.34 6.38 7.11
N VAL A 15 5.90 5.40 7.88
CA VAL A 15 5.67 5.57 9.33
C VAL A 15 6.81 5.08 10.20
N ALA A 16 7.57 4.07 9.77
CA ALA A 16 8.58 3.43 10.62
C ALA A 16 10.02 3.55 10.09
N GLU A 17 10.19 3.65 8.78
CA GLU A 17 11.52 3.61 8.15
C GLU A 17 11.63 4.62 7.01
N PRO A 18 11.48 5.94 7.31
CA PRO A 18 11.43 6.96 6.26
C PRO A 18 12.70 7.03 5.41
N ARG A 19 13.84 6.55 5.92
CA ARG A 19 15.10 6.51 5.17
C ARG A 19 15.07 5.55 3.98
N LYS A 20 14.17 4.56 3.99
CA LYS A 20 14.01 3.62 2.88
C LYS A 20 13.21 4.22 1.73
N MET A 21 12.49 5.30 1.98
CA MET A 21 11.68 5.96 0.96
C MET A 21 12.59 6.61 -0.09
N PRO A 22 12.41 6.30 -1.38
CA PRO A 22 13.18 6.96 -2.43
C PRO A 22 12.93 8.47 -2.46
N PRO A 23 13.95 9.28 -2.84
CA PRO A 23 13.77 10.71 -3.03
C PRO A 23 12.63 11.01 -4.00
N GLY A 24 11.84 12.03 -3.72
CA GLY A 24 10.69 12.41 -4.53
C GLY A 24 9.40 11.66 -4.19
N VAL A 25 9.49 10.42 -3.71
CA VAL A 25 8.31 9.67 -3.28
C VAL A 25 7.71 10.29 -2.03
N ARG A 26 8.53 10.73 -1.09
CA ARG A 26 8.06 11.44 0.10
C ARG A 26 7.29 12.70 -0.26
N SER A 27 7.81 13.50 -1.19
CA SER A 27 7.13 14.70 -1.67
C SER A 27 5.80 14.34 -2.35
N ARG A 28 5.79 13.25 -3.09
CA ARG A 28 4.58 12.75 -3.76
C ARG A 28 3.50 12.39 -2.75
N ILE A 29 3.88 11.71 -1.66
CA ILE A 29 2.98 11.34 -0.56
C ILE A 29 2.49 12.58 0.17
N ASP A 30 3.39 13.50 0.52
CA ASP A 30 3.05 14.71 1.27
C ASP A 30 2.09 15.63 0.49
N ALA A 31 2.12 15.57 -0.84
CA ALA A 31 1.26 16.39 -1.70
C ALA A 31 -0.09 15.75 -2.05
N ALA A 32 -0.35 14.55 -1.57
CA ALA A 32 -1.53 13.77 -1.94
C ALA A 32 -2.49 13.59 -0.77
N GLU A 33 -3.74 13.23 -1.10
CA GLU A 33 -4.66 12.64 -0.15
C GLU A 33 -4.34 11.15 -0.08
N VAL A 34 -3.85 10.69 1.07
CA VAL A 34 -3.30 9.35 1.22
C VAL A 34 -4.25 8.43 1.95
N PHE A 35 -4.43 7.25 1.40
CA PHE A 35 -5.23 6.17 1.97
C PHE A 35 -4.36 4.98 2.31
N VAL A 36 -4.70 4.32 3.41
CA VAL A 36 -4.07 3.10 3.89
C VAL A 36 -5.16 2.05 4.08
N SER A 37 -5.00 0.90 3.45
CA SER A 37 -6.00 -0.16 3.54
C SER A 37 -5.95 -0.87 4.90
N ALA A 38 -7.12 -1.20 5.43
CA ALA A 38 -7.23 -2.13 6.55
C ALA A 38 -6.59 -3.50 6.22
N ALA A 39 -6.57 -3.88 4.94
CA ALA A 39 -5.89 -5.11 4.49
C ALA A 39 -4.38 -5.07 4.76
N SER A 40 -3.75 -3.89 4.66
CA SER A 40 -2.33 -3.73 4.98
C SER A 40 -2.05 -3.94 6.46
N ILE A 41 -2.93 -3.43 7.33
CA ILE A 41 -2.84 -3.68 8.78
C ILE A 41 -2.96 -5.18 9.06
N TRP A 42 -3.89 -5.85 8.40
CA TRP A 42 -4.09 -7.29 8.54
C TRP A 42 -2.88 -8.09 8.06
N GLU A 43 -2.29 -7.71 6.93
CA GLU A 43 -1.05 -8.33 6.44
C GLU A 43 0.07 -8.22 7.47
N VAL A 44 0.27 -7.04 8.04
CA VAL A 44 1.27 -6.81 9.09
C VAL A 44 0.98 -7.68 10.31
N SER A 45 -0.28 -7.79 10.72
CA SER A 45 -0.70 -8.61 11.85
C SER A 45 -0.32 -10.08 11.66
N ILE A 46 -0.59 -10.63 10.47
CA ILE A 46 -0.25 -12.02 10.14
C ILE A 46 1.27 -12.21 10.14
N LYS A 47 2.00 -11.34 9.46
CA LYS A 47 3.46 -11.47 9.33
C LYS A 47 4.18 -11.27 10.67
N ALA A 48 3.70 -10.37 11.51
CA ALA A 48 4.24 -10.18 12.86
C ALA A 48 4.03 -11.44 13.73
N ALA A 49 2.84 -12.03 13.68
CA ALA A 49 2.53 -13.26 14.42
C ALA A 49 3.40 -14.44 13.97
N LEU A 50 3.80 -14.48 12.70
CA LEU A 50 4.69 -15.51 12.15
C LEU A 50 6.18 -15.22 12.37
N GLY A 51 6.52 -14.11 13.02
CA GLY A 51 7.92 -13.71 13.22
C GLY A 51 8.62 -13.22 11.96
N LYS A 52 7.88 -12.95 10.89
CA LYS A 52 8.45 -12.50 9.60
C LYS A 52 8.63 -11.00 9.52
N LEU A 53 8.05 -10.26 10.44
CA LEU A 53 8.07 -8.79 10.44
C LEU A 53 8.13 -8.29 11.89
N ALA A 54 9.10 -7.43 12.19
CA ALA A 54 9.23 -6.80 13.50
C ALA A 54 8.42 -5.51 13.52
N ALA A 55 7.10 -5.64 13.64
CA ALA A 55 6.18 -4.51 13.71
C ALA A 55 5.00 -4.87 14.59
N ASP A 56 4.45 -3.88 15.30
CA ASP A 56 3.22 -4.04 16.08
C ASP A 56 2.06 -3.46 15.29
N PRO A 57 1.09 -4.28 14.86
CA PRO A 57 -0.03 -3.79 14.08
C PRO A 57 -0.92 -2.77 14.80
N ALA A 58 -1.02 -2.85 16.13
CA ALA A 58 -1.78 -1.88 16.90
C ALA A 58 -1.10 -0.51 16.93
N GLU A 59 0.23 -0.48 17.06
CA GLU A 59 1.00 0.76 16.98
C GLU A 59 0.92 1.35 15.58
N LEU A 60 1.03 0.53 14.54
CA LEU A 60 0.89 0.96 13.15
C LEU A 60 -0.47 1.63 12.93
N LEU A 61 -1.53 0.97 13.36
CA LEU A 61 -2.89 1.53 13.24
C LEU A 61 -3.01 2.88 13.93
N ALA A 62 -2.43 3.01 15.14
CA ALA A 62 -2.47 4.26 15.90
C ALA A 62 -1.74 5.42 15.22
N GLU A 63 -0.78 5.14 14.33
CA GLU A 63 0.01 6.14 13.64
C GLU A 63 -0.62 6.64 12.32
N ILE A 64 -1.64 5.98 11.81
CA ILE A 64 -2.24 6.30 10.51
C ILE A 64 -2.82 7.72 10.51
N GLU A 65 -3.70 8.03 11.44
CA GLU A 65 -4.35 9.34 11.52
C GLU A 65 -3.37 10.46 11.87
N PRO A 66 -2.47 10.32 12.87
CA PRO A 66 -1.47 11.36 13.13
C PRO A 66 -0.54 11.65 11.96
N ALA A 67 -0.28 10.66 11.10
CA ALA A 67 0.50 10.87 9.88
C ALA A 67 -0.25 11.65 8.80
N GLY A 68 -1.53 11.92 9.00
CA GLY A 68 -2.38 12.59 8.01
C GLY A 68 -2.97 11.64 6.99
N PHE A 69 -2.93 10.34 7.23
CA PHE A 69 -3.45 9.32 6.33
C PHE A 69 -4.88 8.93 6.70
N ASN A 70 -5.61 8.45 5.72
CA ASN A 70 -6.99 7.99 5.88
C ASN A 70 -7.03 6.46 5.86
N LEU A 71 -7.64 5.85 6.86
CA LEU A 71 -7.84 4.40 6.85
C LEU A 71 -8.98 4.04 5.89
N LEU A 72 -8.69 3.14 4.96
CA LEU A 72 -9.67 2.63 4.00
C LEU A 72 -10.14 1.24 4.45
N PRO A 73 -11.39 1.09 4.87
CA PRO A 73 -11.90 -0.22 5.23
C PRO A 73 -12.07 -1.11 4.00
N VAL A 74 -11.96 -2.43 4.19
CA VAL A 74 -12.28 -3.41 3.16
C VAL A 74 -13.79 -3.66 3.17
N THR A 75 -14.44 -3.37 2.05
CA THR A 75 -15.88 -3.56 1.90
C THR A 75 -16.20 -4.84 1.14
N GLY A 76 -17.49 -5.22 1.13
CA GLY A 76 -17.95 -6.33 0.31
C GLY A 76 -17.72 -6.10 -1.18
N GLU A 77 -17.85 -4.85 -1.65
CA GLU A 77 -17.56 -4.50 -3.05
C GLU A 77 -16.09 -4.73 -3.40
N HIS A 78 -15.18 -4.34 -2.50
CA HIS A 78 -13.76 -4.60 -2.68
C HIS A 78 -13.48 -6.10 -2.77
N ALA A 79 -14.03 -6.87 -1.85
CA ALA A 79 -13.84 -8.31 -1.80
C ALA A 79 -14.36 -9.00 -3.06
N ALA A 80 -15.54 -8.61 -3.53
CA ALA A 80 -16.13 -9.15 -4.76
C ALA A 80 -15.32 -8.77 -6.01
N ALA A 81 -14.77 -7.56 -6.04
CA ALA A 81 -14.00 -7.07 -7.18
C ALA A 81 -12.70 -7.85 -7.40
N VAL A 82 -12.13 -8.47 -6.36
CA VAL A 82 -10.92 -9.29 -6.49
C VAL A 82 -11.11 -10.42 -7.53
N ALA A 83 -12.31 -11.00 -7.61
CA ALA A 83 -12.59 -12.08 -8.54
C ALA A 83 -12.47 -11.67 -10.02
N ARG A 84 -12.59 -10.38 -10.32
CA ARG A 84 -12.52 -9.84 -11.69
C ARG A 84 -11.11 -9.46 -12.11
N LEU A 85 -10.15 -9.50 -11.21
CA LEU A 85 -8.77 -9.15 -11.54
C LEU A 85 -8.13 -10.24 -12.39
N PRO A 86 -7.32 -9.88 -13.39
CA PRO A 86 -6.53 -10.87 -14.11
C PRO A 86 -5.55 -11.58 -13.16
N ALA A 87 -5.18 -12.81 -13.50
CA ALA A 87 -4.30 -13.64 -12.69
C ALA A 87 -2.83 -13.26 -12.89
N ILE A 88 -2.47 -12.04 -12.49
CA ILE A 88 -1.11 -11.50 -12.64
C ILE A 88 -0.26 -11.73 -11.39
N HIS A 89 -0.84 -11.49 -10.22
CA HIS A 89 -0.17 -11.64 -8.92
C HIS A 89 -0.92 -12.64 -8.07
N ALA A 90 -0.17 -13.48 -7.33
CA ALA A 90 -0.77 -14.51 -6.48
C ALA A 90 -1.09 -14.00 -5.07
N ASP A 91 -0.43 -12.94 -4.61
CA ASP A 91 -0.57 -12.44 -3.24
C ASP A 91 -1.97 -11.84 -3.02
N PRO A 92 -2.75 -12.40 -2.08
CA PRO A 92 -4.13 -11.93 -1.85
C PRO A 92 -4.19 -10.51 -1.30
N PHE A 93 -3.19 -10.07 -0.53
CA PHE A 93 -3.16 -8.69 0.00
C PHE A 93 -2.95 -7.69 -1.11
N ASP A 94 -1.98 -7.93 -2.00
CA ASP A 94 -1.73 -7.06 -3.14
C ASP A 94 -2.93 -7.03 -4.09
N ARG A 95 -3.56 -8.17 -4.34
CA ARG A 95 -4.78 -8.23 -5.15
C ARG A 95 -5.91 -7.41 -4.53
N MET A 96 -6.06 -7.45 -3.21
CA MET A 96 -7.05 -6.62 -2.52
C MET A 96 -6.76 -5.13 -2.71
N LEU A 97 -5.50 -4.71 -2.60
CA LEU A 97 -5.13 -3.31 -2.81
C LEU A 97 -5.45 -2.86 -4.24
N VAL A 98 -5.20 -3.70 -5.25
CA VAL A 98 -5.57 -3.40 -6.64
C VAL A 98 -7.08 -3.27 -6.80
N ALA A 99 -7.86 -4.17 -6.20
CA ALA A 99 -9.32 -4.11 -6.24
C ALA A 99 -9.84 -2.81 -5.60
N GLN A 100 -9.27 -2.41 -4.49
CA GLN A 100 -9.61 -1.14 -3.84
C GLN A 100 -9.26 0.06 -4.71
N ALA A 101 -8.07 0.06 -5.31
CA ALA A 101 -7.65 1.16 -6.18
C ALA A 101 -8.60 1.32 -7.37
N LYS A 102 -9.05 0.23 -7.98
CA LYS A 102 -9.99 0.28 -9.10
C LYS A 102 -11.37 0.73 -8.69
N THR A 103 -11.82 0.33 -7.51
CA THR A 103 -13.19 0.55 -7.05
C THR A 103 -13.41 1.95 -6.49
N GLU A 104 -12.44 2.53 -5.78
CA GLU A 104 -12.61 3.79 -5.05
C GLU A 104 -12.77 5.06 -5.91
N PRO A 105 -12.15 5.36 -7.06
CA PRO A 105 -10.85 4.99 -7.59
C PRO A 105 -9.70 5.73 -6.90
N LEU A 106 -8.60 5.04 -6.74
CA LEU A 106 -7.35 5.56 -6.18
C LEU A 106 -6.18 5.12 -7.05
N LEU A 107 -5.04 5.80 -6.91
CA LEU A 107 -3.81 5.37 -7.55
C LEU A 107 -2.97 4.60 -6.55
N LEU A 108 -2.75 3.31 -6.79
CA LEU A 108 -1.92 2.47 -5.93
C LEU A 108 -0.44 2.75 -6.20
N LEU A 109 0.25 3.28 -5.20
CA LEU A 109 1.71 3.44 -5.24
C LEU A 109 2.38 2.17 -4.73
N SER A 110 3.29 1.61 -5.52
CA SER A 110 4.00 0.39 -5.18
C SER A 110 5.39 0.36 -5.81
N ASN A 111 6.30 -0.40 -5.21
CA ASN A 111 7.59 -0.72 -5.79
C ASN A 111 7.64 -2.14 -6.37
N ASP A 112 6.53 -2.86 -6.37
CA ASP A 112 6.44 -4.21 -6.93
C ASP A 112 6.09 -4.15 -8.41
N SER A 113 7.06 -4.50 -9.27
CA SER A 113 6.89 -4.43 -10.71
C SER A 113 5.79 -5.34 -11.26
N LEU A 114 5.46 -6.43 -10.55
CA LEU A 114 4.36 -7.30 -10.96
C LEU A 114 3.01 -6.58 -10.96
N LEU A 115 2.82 -5.60 -10.08
CA LEU A 115 1.56 -4.87 -9.99
C LEU A 115 1.31 -3.97 -11.20
N ALA A 116 2.35 -3.60 -11.95
CA ALA A 116 2.20 -2.77 -13.15
C ALA A 116 1.28 -3.42 -14.20
N GLY A 117 1.21 -4.74 -14.22
CA GLY A 117 0.34 -5.47 -15.15
C GLY A 117 -1.15 -5.22 -14.95
N TYR A 118 -1.56 -4.69 -13.82
CA TYR A 118 -2.97 -4.35 -13.56
C TYR A 118 -3.42 -3.03 -14.21
N GLY A 119 -2.50 -2.28 -14.81
CA GLY A 119 -2.84 -1.10 -15.61
C GLY A 119 -2.67 0.23 -14.89
N ASP A 120 -3.45 1.21 -15.31
CA ASP A 120 -3.28 2.61 -14.92
C ASP A 120 -3.62 2.90 -13.44
N CYS A 121 -4.24 1.97 -12.74
CA CYS A 121 -4.50 2.12 -11.31
C CYS A 121 -3.26 1.92 -10.44
N VAL A 122 -2.14 1.52 -11.03
CA VAL A 122 -0.87 1.30 -10.34
C VAL A 122 0.19 2.28 -10.86
N GLU A 123 0.85 2.97 -9.95
CA GLU A 123 2.03 3.77 -10.25
C GLU A 123 3.22 3.12 -9.56
N LEU A 124 4.20 2.67 -10.35
CA LEU A 124 5.43 2.13 -9.80
C LEU A 124 6.35 3.26 -9.37
N ILE A 125 6.90 3.15 -8.16
CA ILE A 125 7.94 4.06 -7.72
C ILE A 125 9.31 3.46 -8.01
N ALA A 126 10.28 4.33 -8.32
CA ALA A 126 11.66 3.91 -8.54
C ALA A 126 12.29 3.46 -7.22
N ARG A 127 13.03 2.35 -7.27
CA ARG A 127 13.88 1.95 -6.15
C ARG A 127 15.04 2.94 -6.00
N LYS A 128 15.58 3.08 -4.78
CA LYS A 128 16.84 3.81 -4.62
C LYS A 128 17.89 3.19 -5.53
N PRO A 129 18.68 4.01 -6.26
CA PRO A 129 19.75 3.48 -7.08
C PRO A 129 20.72 2.66 -6.23
N ARG A 130 21.17 1.52 -6.77
CA ARG A 130 22.25 0.78 -6.13
C ARG A 130 23.54 1.61 -6.25
N ARG A 131 24.35 1.60 -5.19
CA ARG A 131 25.70 2.10 -5.31
C ARG A 131 26.45 1.19 -6.26
N THR A 132 27.01 1.77 -7.27
CA THR A 132 27.92 1.10 -8.19
C THR A 132 29.34 1.34 -7.72
#